data_77a9d6d7edf3d60eb13a563910ef7f70
#
_entry.id   77a9d6d7edf3d60eb13a563910ef7f70
#
_cell.length_a   1.000
_cell.length_b   1.000
_cell.length_c   1.000
_cell.angle_alpha   90.00
_cell.angle_beta   90.00
_cell.angle_gamma   90.00
#
_symmetry.space_group_name_H-M   'P 1'
#
loop_
_entity.id
_entity.type
_entity.pdbx_description
1 polymer ?
#
loop_
_entity_poly.entity_id
_entity_poly.type
_entity_poly.pdbx_seq_one_letter_code
_entity_poly.pdbx_strand_id
1 'polypeptide(L)'
;MLTSRVPWPAARCFVYAILVILGAGAATSAHAQVARIEIHSFSSTTLTDQEFLNGRTMGNPVTLAGELRLPRPGNDRLPVVVLLHGSGGIGGSITDWEQYFNGMGVATFVIDSFTARGIVSTVNDQTQLGRLAMTIDAYRALDLLSKHSRIDPARIALMGFSRGAQPALYASMKRFQRMHGPLGKEFAAYIPFYAPCGTTYADDEDLTDKPIRLFHGTADDYAPVAPCRAYVERLKTKGKDVQLNEYAGAGHVFDGQAFRKPLKLEKAPTTRQCELAEAQDGVVINAKTKQPFTYADSCVEYGPTVAFDEKAYTEARKAVGEFVAATLRP
;
A
#
# COMPACT_ATOMS: atom_id res chain seq x y z
N MET A 1 -18.20 101.70 -30.94
CA MET A 1 -18.45 100.81 -32.07
C MET A 1 -17.68 99.57 -31.79
N LEU A 2 -18.29 98.46 -31.81
CA LEU A 2 -17.99 97.16 -31.15
C LEU A 2 -16.72 96.48 -31.64
N THR A 3 -15.84 96.12 -30.72
CA THR A 3 -14.68 95.29 -30.96
C THR A 3 -14.96 93.95 -30.40
N SER A 4 -15.11 92.96 -31.29
CA SER A 4 -15.24 91.54 -30.93
C SER A 4 -13.87 90.90 -30.62
N ARG A 5 -13.71 90.34 -29.42
CA ARG A 5 -12.57 89.50 -29.06
C ARG A 5 -12.93 88.01 -29.25
N VAL A 6 -12.13 87.34 -30.02
CA VAL A 6 -12.19 85.88 -30.21
C VAL A 6 -11.37 85.22 -29.10
N PRO A 7 -11.90 84.27 -28.36
CA PRO A 7 -11.08 83.46 -27.41
C PRO A 7 -10.42 82.29 -28.07
N TRP A 8 -9.16 82.03 -27.72
CA TRP A 8 -8.38 80.83 -28.08
C TRP A 8 -8.87 79.63 -27.31
N PRO A 9 -8.86 78.36 -27.92
CA PRO A 9 -9.21 77.16 -27.23
C PRO A 9 -8.05 76.63 -26.41
N ALA A 10 -8.35 76.24 -25.14
CA ALA A 10 -7.43 75.56 -24.23
C ALA A 10 -7.12 74.15 -24.70
N ALA A 11 -5.85 73.89 -24.83
CA ALA A 11 -5.36 72.50 -25.09
C ALA A 11 -5.66 71.61 -23.87
N ARG A 12 -6.50 70.59 -24.07
CA ARG A 12 -6.73 69.50 -23.07
C ARG A 12 -5.66 68.40 -23.27
N CYS A 13 -4.70 68.30 -22.34
CA CYS A 13 -3.83 67.16 -22.21
C CYS A 13 -4.64 65.97 -21.74
N PHE A 14 -4.80 64.93 -22.59
CA PHE A 14 -5.30 63.63 -22.21
C PHE A 14 -4.14 62.86 -21.63
N VAL A 15 -4.16 62.62 -20.30
CA VAL A 15 -3.29 61.67 -19.63
C VAL A 15 -3.93 60.27 -19.80
N TYR A 16 -3.35 59.43 -20.65
CA TYR A 16 -3.69 58.01 -20.72
C TYR A 16 -3.09 57.29 -19.52
N ALA A 17 -3.92 56.94 -18.53
CA ALA A 17 -3.55 56.04 -17.47
C ALA A 17 -3.58 54.62 -18.05
N ILE A 18 -2.41 54.00 -18.26
CA ILE A 18 -2.28 52.59 -18.60
C ILE A 18 -2.52 51.80 -17.32
N LEU A 19 -3.71 51.18 -17.21
CA LEU A 19 -4.00 50.20 -16.17
C LEU A 19 -3.27 48.88 -16.54
N VAL A 20 -2.15 48.60 -15.88
CA VAL A 20 -1.52 47.28 -15.89
C VAL A 20 -2.31 46.36 -14.96
N ILE A 21 -3.22 45.55 -15.52
CA ILE A 21 -3.88 44.50 -14.79
C ILE A 21 -2.85 43.37 -14.61
N LEU A 22 -2.21 43.31 -13.45
CA LEU A 22 -1.49 42.15 -12.97
C LEU A 22 -2.50 41.05 -12.71
N GLY A 23 -2.71 40.18 -13.70
CA GLY A 23 -3.45 38.92 -13.53
C GLY A 23 -2.69 38.03 -12.57
N ALA A 24 -3.05 38.05 -11.29
CA ALA A 24 -2.68 36.97 -10.36
C ALA A 24 -3.33 35.69 -10.86
N GLY A 25 -2.58 34.92 -11.64
CA GLY A 25 -2.97 33.57 -11.99
C GLY A 25 -3.13 32.76 -10.70
N ALA A 26 -4.36 32.55 -10.24
CA ALA A 26 -4.66 31.58 -9.25
C ALA A 26 -4.18 30.23 -9.83
N ALA A 27 -3.07 29.68 -9.32
CA ALA A 27 -2.69 28.31 -9.55
C ALA A 27 -3.81 27.44 -8.96
N THR A 28 -4.79 27.10 -9.78
CA THR A 28 -5.74 26.07 -9.45
C THR A 28 -4.92 24.80 -9.28
N SER A 29 -4.87 24.29 -8.06
CA SER A 29 -4.35 22.95 -7.78
C SER A 29 -5.16 22.00 -8.67
N ALA A 30 -4.59 21.60 -9.79
CA ALA A 30 -5.18 20.58 -10.63
C ALA A 30 -5.18 19.30 -9.79
N HIS A 31 -6.31 19.02 -9.16
CA HIS A 31 -6.52 17.69 -8.61
C HIS A 31 -6.36 16.72 -9.79
N ALA A 32 -5.42 15.80 -9.67
CA ALA A 32 -5.18 14.81 -10.72
C ALA A 32 -6.45 14.02 -10.94
N GLN A 33 -7.19 14.39 -11.98
CA GLN A 33 -8.42 13.74 -12.33
C GLN A 33 -8.08 12.43 -13.01
N VAL A 34 -8.55 11.31 -12.44
CA VAL A 34 -8.40 9.98 -13.06
C VAL A 34 -9.07 9.99 -14.42
N ALA A 35 -8.33 9.61 -15.47
CA ALA A 35 -8.84 9.62 -16.83
C ALA A 35 -9.81 8.45 -17.09
N ARG A 36 -9.61 7.31 -16.42
CA ARG A 36 -10.44 6.10 -16.58
C ARG A 36 -10.37 5.22 -15.36
N ILE A 37 -11.53 4.68 -14.98
CA ILE A 37 -11.68 3.65 -13.95
C ILE A 37 -12.19 2.38 -14.63
N GLU A 38 -11.58 1.25 -14.31
CA GLU A 38 -11.96 -0.07 -14.80
C GLU A 38 -12.15 -1.01 -13.61
N ILE A 39 -13.24 -1.75 -13.60
CA ILE A 39 -13.47 -2.82 -12.62
C ILE A 39 -13.17 -4.14 -13.30
N HIS A 40 -12.19 -4.87 -12.74
CA HIS A 40 -11.79 -6.18 -13.23
C HIS A 40 -12.20 -7.26 -12.24
N SER A 41 -12.90 -8.28 -12.72
CA SER A 41 -13.09 -9.51 -12.00
C SER A 41 -12.00 -10.52 -12.37
N PHE A 42 -11.47 -11.25 -11.38
CA PHE A 42 -10.47 -12.27 -11.62
C PHE A 42 -10.59 -13.42 -10.62
N SER A 43 -10.25 -14.61 -11.08
CA SER A 43 -10.32 -15.81 -10.27
C SER A 43 -9.17 -15.88 -9.27
N SER A 44 -9.49 -16.22 -8.03
CA SER A 44 -8.54 -16.49 -6.96
C SER A 44 -9.00 -17.75 -6.20
N THR A 45 -8.28 -18.09 -5.14
CA THR A 45 -8.63 -19.19 -4.25
C THR A 45 -8.34 -18.84 -2.81
N THR A 46 -9.17 -19.33 -1.90
CA THR A 46 -8.96 -19.16 -0.47
C THR A 46 -8.30 -20.42 0.07
N LEU A 47 -7.09 -20.27 0.60
CA LEU A 47 -6.34 -21.32 1.30
C LEU A 47 -6.20 -20.95 2.77
N THR A 48 -6.14 -21.96 3.63
CA THR A 48 -5.58 -21.82 4.98
C THR A 48 -4.07 -21.55 4.90
N ASP A 49 -3.47 -21.04 5.98
CA ASP A 49 -2.01 -20.83 6.02
C ASP A 49 -1.26 -22.15 5.79
N GLN A 50 -1.72 -23.25 6.37
CA GLN A 50 -1.12 -24.58 6.19
C GLN A 50 -1.20 -25.06 4.73
N GLU A 51 -2.35 -24.90 4.09
CA GLU A 51 -2.50 -25.26 2.67
C GLU A 51 -1.59 -24.42 1.77
N PHE A 52 -1.49 -23.11 2.07
CA PHE A 52 -0.59 -22.21 1.34
C PHE A 52 0.87 -22.63 1.50
N LEU A 53 1.33 -22.85 2.73
CA LEU A 53 2.72 -23.20 3.04
C LEU A 53 3.13 -24.57 2.48
N ASN A 54 2.18 -25.48 2.29
CA ASN A 54 2.38 -26.78 1.63
C ASN A 54 2.28 -26.72 0.09
N GLY A 55 2.13 -25.53 -0.50
CA GLY A 55 2.06 -25.35 -1.95
C GLY A 55 0.77 -25.87 -2.58
N ARG A 56 -0.33 -25.97 -1.83
CA ARG A 56 -1.62 -26.35 -2.38
C ARG A 56 -2.12 -25.28 -3.32
N THR A 57 -2.46 -25.65 -4.54
CA THR A 57 -2.87 -24.70 -5.58
C THR A 57 -4.39 -24.54 -5.71
N MET A 58 -5.13 -25.49 -5.15
CA MET A 58 -6.61 -25.47 -5.15
C MET A 58 -7.14 -25.43 -3.72
N GLY A 59 -8.05 -24.50 -3.48
CA GLY A 59 -8.81 -24.31 -2.24
C GLY A 59 -10.23 -23.91 -2.59
N ASN A 60 -10.88 -23.14 -1.72
CA ASN A 60 -12.20 -22.62 -2.01
C ASN A 60 -12.11 -21.53 -3.10
N PRO A 61 -12.69 -21.76 -4.30
CA PRO A 61 -12.61 -20.79 -5.40
C PRO A 61 -13.37 -19.53 -5.04
N VAL A 62 -12.84 -18.38 -5.48
CA VAL A 62 -13.45 -17.06 -5.29
C VAL A 62 -13.19 -16.20 -6.51
N THR A 63 -14.18 -15.40 -6.92
CA THR A 63 -13.99 -14.36 -7.95
C THR A 63 -13.90 -13.01 -7.25
N LEU A 64 -12.71 -12.43 -7.29
CA LEU A 64 -12.44 -11.13 -6.68
C LEU A 64 -12.71 -9.99 -7.65
N ALA A 65 -12.90 -8.79 -7.10
CA ALA A 65 -12.89 -7.54 -7.83
C ALA A 65 -11.63 -6.74 -7.55
N GLY A 66 -11.13 -6.06 -8.57
CA GLY A 66 -10.08 -5.06 -8.45
C GLY A 66 -10.42 -3.82 -9.26
N GLU A 67 -10.13 -2.65 -8.71
CA GLU A 67 -10.32 -1.37 -9.36
C GLU A 67 -9.01 -0.84 -9.92
N LEU A 68 -8.93 -0.69 -11.24
CA LEU A 68 -7.81 -0.07 -11.94
C LEU A 68 -8.12 1.39 -12.23
N ARG A 69 -7.27 2.30 -11.74
CA ARG A 69 -7.34 3.73 -12.07
C ARG A 69 -6.18 4.11 -12.96
N LEU A 70 -6.51 4.60 -14.16
CA LEU A 70 -5.54 5.12 -15.12
C LEU A 70 -5.48 6.64 -15.01
N PRO A 71 -4.32 7.23 -14.64
CA PRO A 71 -4.21 8.65 -14.36
C PRO A 71 -4.28 9.55 -15.59
N ARG A 72 -4.05 9.01 -16.78
CA ARG A 72 -4.06 9.77 -18.03
C ARG A 72 -4.63 8.96 -19.21
N PRO A 73 -5.23 9.63 -20.21
CA PRO A 73 -5.67 8.99 -21.44
C PRO A 73 -4.44 8.58 -22.30
N GLY A 74 -4.69 7.92 -23.43
CA GLY A 74 -3.66 7.50 -24.38
C GLY A 74 -3.52 5.98 -24.44
N ASN A 75 -2.50 5.52 -25.20
CA ASN A 75 -2.23 4.10 -25.44
C ASN A 75 -0.88 3.64 -24.88
N ASP A 76 -0.10 4.54 -24.28
CA ASP A 76 1.16 4.22 -23.63
C ASP A 76 0.95 3.31 -22.41
N ARG A 77 1.95 2.47 -22.15
CA ARG A 77 1.95 1.58 -20.99
C ARG A 77 2.42 2.35 -19.74
N LEU A 78 1.65 2.20 -18.68
CA LEU A 78 1.84 2.89 -17.41
C LEU A 78 2.47 1.96 -16.37
N PRO A 79 3.29 2.48 -15.46
CA PRO A 79 3.58 1.80 -14.21
C PRO A 79 2.32 1.69 -13.37
N VAL A 80 2.24 0.67 -12.51
CA VAL A 80 1.10 0.48 -11.60
C VAL A 80 1.56 0.06 -10.21
N VAL A 81 0.89 0.58 -9.19
CA VAL A 81 0.99 0.08 -7.80
C VAL A 81 -0.28 -0.70 -7.47
N VAL A 82 -0.10 -1.98 -7.14
CA VAL A 82 -1.15 -2.84 -6.59
C VAL A 82 -1.27 -2.54 -5.11
N LEU A 83 -2.47 -2.27 -4.63
CA LEU A 83 -2.77 -1.89 -3.24
C LEU A 83 -3.57 -2.97 -2.53
N LEU A 84 -3.05 -3.46 -1.41
CA LEU A 84 -3.70 -4.44 -0.53
C LEU A 84 -4.08 -3.79 0.79
N HIS A 85 -5.38 -3.81 1.09
CA HIS A 85 -5.94 -3.24 2.31
C HIS A 85 -5.58 -4.02 3.58
N GLY A 86 -5.70 -3.38 4.74
CA GLY A 86 -5.54 -3.99 6.07
C GLY A 86 -6.79 -4.75 6.54
N SER A 87 -6.81 -5.10 7.84
CA SER A 87 -7.90 -5.84 8.49
C SER A 87 -9.26 -5.13 8.46
N GLY A 88 -9.29 -3.82 8.26
CA GLY A 88 -10.52 -3.02 8.13
C GLY A 88 -11.17 -3.04 6.75
N GLY A 89 -10.57 -3.71 5.76
CA GLY A 89 -11.03 -3.62 4.38
C GLY A 89 -10.52 -2.36 3.66
N ILE A 90 -11.10 -2.05 2.49
CA ILE A 90 -10.78 -0.83 1.73
C ILE A 90 -11.34 0.38 2.48
N GLY A 91 -10.49 1.34 2.76
CA GLY A 91 -10.85 2.56 3.50
C GLY A 91 -10.10 3.80 2.98
N GLY A 92 -10.26 4.92 3.71
CA GLY A 92 -9.74 6.23 3.30
C GLY A 92 -8.24 6.26 3.01
N SER A 93 -7.41 5.54 3.78
CA SER A 93 -5.97 5.46 3.51
C SER A 93 -5.65 4.90 2.12
N ILE A 94 -6.40 3.87 1.67
CA ILE A 94 -6.23 3.31 0.31
C ILE A 94 -6.54 4.39 -0.73
N THR A 95 -7.67 5.09 -0.58
CA THR A 95 -8.05 6.16 -1.50
C THR A 95 -7.04 7.32 -1.53
N ASP A 96 -6.47 7.68 -0.37
CA ASP A 96 -5.42 8.70 -0.28
C ASP A 96 -4.16 8.30 -1.05
N TRP A 97 -3.75 7.04 -0.96
CA TRP A 97 -2.61 6.51 -1.71
C TRP A 97 -2.91 6.40 -3.21
N GLU A 98 -4.13 6.01 -3.60
CA GLU A 98 -4.55 6.02 -5.01
C GLU A 98 -4.43 7.42 -5.62
N GLN A 99 -4.98 8.43 -4.94
CA GLN A 99 -4.91 9.81 -5.40
C GLN A 99 -3.47 10.29 -5.51
N TYR A 100 -2.63 9.92 -4.55
CA TYR A 100 -1.22 10.26 -4.55
C TYR A 100 -0.49 9.69 -5.77
N PHE A 101 -0.60 8.40 -6.03
CA PHE A 101 0.05 7.76 -7.17
C PHE A 101 -0.51 8.25 -8.50
N ASN A 102 -1.83 8.42 -8.59
CA ASN A 102 -2.45 8.94 -9.81
C ASN A 102 -1.95 10.38 -10.10
N GLY A 103 -1.74 11.21 -9.04
CA GLY A 103 -1.13 12.52 -9.17
C GLY A 103 0.31 12.50 -9.69
N MET A 104 1.04 11.40 -9.47
CA MET A 104 2.38 11.17 -10.01
C MET A 104 2.37 10.56 -11.44
N GLY A 105 1.20 10.30 -12.02
CA GLY A 105 1.08 9.63 -13.32
C GLY A 105 1.26 8.10 -13.26
N VAL A 106 1.20 7.51 -12.07
CA VAL A 106 1.27 6.07 -11.82
C VAL A 106 -0.15 5.53 -11.66
N ALA A 107 -0.49 4.45 -12.37
CA ALA A 107 -1.77 3.78 -12.22
C ALA A 107 -1.85 3.06 -10.85
N THR A 108 -3.06 2.81 -10.38
CA THR A 108 -3.31 2.04 -9.16
C THR A 108 -4.26 0.89 -9.42
N PHE A 109 -4.05 -0.22 -8.75
CA PHE A 109 -4.97 -1.36 -8.76
C PHE A 109 -5.29 -1.79 -7.33
N VAL A 110 -6.47 -1.47 -6.86
CA VAL A 110 -6.95 -1.85 -5.52
C VAL A 110 -7.64 -3.20 -5.59
N ILE A 111 -7.20 -4.15 -4.77
CA ILE A 111 -7.82 -5.48 -4.67
C ILE A 111 -8.80 -5.49 -3.49
N ASP A 112 -10.05 -5.87 -3.74
CA ASP A 112 -10.99 -6.24 -2.69
C ASP A 112 -10.84 -7.74 -2.37
N SER A 113 -10.04 -8.03 -1.36
CA SER A 113 -9.83 -9.41 -0.91
C SER A 113 -10.95 -9.93 0.02
N PHE A 114 -11.91 -9.09 0.42
CA PHE A 114 -12.87 -9.43 1.47
C PHE A 114 -14.30 -9.66 0.95
N THR A 115 -14.85 -8.74 0.19
CA THR A 115 -16.28 -8.75 -0.16
C THR A 115 -16.75 -10.06 -0.78
N ALA A 116 -16.00 -10.60 -1.75
CA ALA A 116 -16.35 -11.87 -2.40
C ALA A 116 -16.22 -13.11 -1.49
N ARG A 117 -15.56 -12.96 -0.33
CA ARG A 117 -15.46 -13.97 0.72
C ARG A 117 -16.50 -13.80 1.82
N GLY A 118 -17.41 -12.83 1.68
CA GLY A 118 -18.41 -12.48 2.70
C GLY A 118 -17.81 -11.83 3.95
N ILE A 119 -16.58 -11.30 3.86
CA ILE A 119 -15.87 -10.65 4.97
C ILE A 119 -16.07 -9.14 4.84
N VAL A 120 -16.44 -8.49 5.93
CA VAL A 120 -16.48 -7.02 6.03
C VAL A 120 -15.19 -6.50 6.67
N SER A 121 -14.75 -7.16 7.74
CA SER A 121 -13.57 -6.78 8.50
C SER A 121 -13.05 -7.98 9.29
N THR A 122 -11.73 -8.08 9.40
CA THR A 122 -11.07 -9.08 10.25
C THR A 122 -10.49 -8.46 11.53
N VAL A 123 -10.76 -7.19 11.82
CA VAL A 123 -10.18 -6.46 12.97
C VAL A 123 -10.40 -7.20 14.27
N ASN A 124 -11.63 -7.64 14.54
CA ASN A 124 -12.00 -8.33 15.77
C ASN A 124 -11.86 -9.86 15.70
N ASP A 125 -11.69 -10.41 14.52
CA ASP A 125 -11.52 -11.84 14.30
C ASP A 125 -10.62 -12.09 13.09
N GLN A 126 -9.34 -12.29 13.37
CA GLN A 126 -8.32 -12.54 12.36
C GLN A 126 -8.43 -13.94 11.73
N THR A 127 -9.22 -14.85 12.30
CA THR A 127 -9.37 -16.25 11.82
C THR A 127 -10.20 -16.37 10.56
N GLN A 128 -11.01 -15.35 10.22
CA GLN A 128 -11.88 -15.35 9.05
C GLN A 128 -11.13 -15.55 7.72
N LEU A 129 -9.84 -15.24 7.67
CA LEU A 129 -9.01 -15.41 6.47
C LEU A 129 -7.59 -15.76 6.89
N GLY A 130 -6.96 -16.73 6.24
CA GLY A 130 -5.55 -17.06 6.44
C GLY A 130 -4.64 -15.84 6.24
N ARG A 131 -3.53 -15.77 6.96
CA ARG A 131 -2.59 -14.63 6.92
C ARG A 131 -1.97 -14.45 5.55
N LEU A 132 -1.72 -15.58 4.85
CA LEU A 132 -1.06 -15.61 3.55
C LEU A 132 -2.05 -15.64 2.36
N ALA A 133 -3.38 -15.76 2.62
CA ALA A 133 -4.37 -15.89 1.55
C ALA A 133 -4.35 -14.73 0.55
N MET A 134 -4.15 -13.50 1.02
CA MET A 134 -4.06 -12.31 0.14
C MET A 134 -2.80 -12.31 -0.75
N THR A 135 -1.82 -13.16 -0.49
CA THR A 135 -0.63 -13.33 -1.37
C THR A 135 -1.04 -13.93 -2.72
N ILE A 136 -1.98 -14.88 -2.70
CA ILE A 136 -2.51 -15.45 -3.94
C ILE A 136 -3.27 -14.39 -4.73
N ASP A 137 -4.08 -13.57 -4.04
CA ASP A 137 -4.82 -12.48 -4.67
C ASP A 137 -3.88 -11.50 -5.38
N ALA A 138 -2.77 -11.15 -4.72
CA ALA A 138 -1.72 -10.29 -5.30
C ALA A 138 -1.08 -10.93 -6.54
N TYR A 139 -0.76 -12.22 -6.51
CA TYR A 139 -0.20 -12.93 -7.67
C TYR A 139 -1.20 -13.05 -8.83
N ARG A 140 -2.49 -13.23 -8.56
CA ARG A 140 -3.53 -13.22 -9.60
C ARG A 140 -3.70 -11.84 -10.23
N ALA A 141 -3.62 -10.79 -9.42
CA ALA A 141 -3.62 -9.42 -9.92
C ALA A 141 -2.37 -9.11 -10.78
N LEU A 142 -1.19 -9.59 -10.37
CA LEU A 142 0.03 -9.48 -11.17
C LEU A 142 -0.14 -10.14 -12.55
N ASP A 143 -0.72 -11.34 -12.60
CA ASP A 143 -0.97 -12.04 -13.86
C ASP A 143 -1.99 -11.29 -14.74
N LEU A 144 -3.08 -10.78 -14.16
CA LEU A 144 -4.08 -9.95 -14.83
C LEU A 144 -3.44 -8.69 -15.45
N LEU A 145 -2.76 -7.91 -14.61
CA LEU A 145 -2.21 -6.61 -15.00
C LEU A 145 -1.08 -6.74 -16.02
N SER A 146 -0.28 -7.79 -15.94
CA SER A 146 0.79 -8.04 -16.90
C SER A 146 0.29 -8.30 -18.35
N LYS A 147 -0.99 -8.64 -18.49
CA LYS A 147 -1.67 -8.83 -19.79
C LYS A 147 -2.46 -7.59 -20.23
N HIS A 148 -2.59 -6.59 -19.35
CA HIS A 148 -3.36 -5.39 -19.64
C HIS A 148 -2.65 -4.47 -20.64
N SER A 149 -3.36 -4.02 -21.66
CA SER A 149 -2.77 -3.22 -22.77
C SER A 149 -2.12 -1.91 -22.30
N ARG A 150 -2.65 -1.31 -21.25
CA ARG A 150 -2.20 -0.02 -20.68
C ARG A 150 -1.19 -0.16 -19.55
N ILE A 151 -0.85 -1.37 -19.10
CA ILE A 151 0.11 -1.58 -18.00
C ILE A 151 1.42 -2.14 -18.52
N ASP A 152 2.52 -1.62 -18.03
CA ASP A 152 3.84 -2.17 -18.29
C ASP A 152 4.11 -3.33 -17.33
N PRO A 153 4.24 -4.56 -17.82
CA PRO A 153 4.44 -5.73 -16.97
C PRO A 153 5.76 -5.72 -16.18
N ALA A 154 6.74 -4.93 -16.61
CA ALA A 154 8.01 -4.77 -15.90
C ALA A 154 7.95 -3.72 -14.77
N ARG A 155 6.86 -2.97 -14.68
CA ARG A 155 6.70 -1.84 -13.75
C ARG A 155 5.45 -1.97 -12.87
N ILE A 156 5.26 -3.14 -12.28
CA ILE A 156 4.17 -3.45 -11.36
C ILE A 156 4.74 -3.58 -9.95
N ALA A 157 4.45 -2.65 -9.04
CA ALA A 157 4.84 -2.72 -7.64
C ALA A 157 3.69 -3.23 -6.78
N LEU A 158 4.03 -3.81 -5.62
CA LEU A 158 3.06 -4.28 -4.63
C LEU A 158 3.19 -3.47 -3.33
N MET A 159 2.12 -2.83 -2.90
CA MET A 159 2.03 -2.11 -1.65
C MET A 159 0.90 -2.66 -0.80
N GLY A 160 1.11 -2.76 0.50
CA GLY A 160 0.08 -3.27 1.40
C GLY A 160 0.19 -2.74 2.80
N PHE A 161 -0.92 -2.79 3.54
CA PHE A 161 -1.10 -2.14 4.84
C PHE A 161 -1.48 -3.16 5.90
N SER A 162 -0.73 -3.22 7.03
CA SER A 162 -1.03 -4.12 8.14
C SER A 162 -1.18 -5.58 7.66
N ARG A 163 -2.39 -6.15 7.73
CA ARG A 163 -2.67 -7.48 7.16
C ARG A 163 -2.24 -7.59 5.69
N GLY A 164 -2.53 -6.57 4.87
CA GLY A 164 -2.11 -6.54 3.47
C GLY A 164 -0.60 -6.31 3.28
N ALA A 165 0.10 -5.86 4.31
CA ALA A 165 1.55 -5.74 4.28
C ALA A 165 2.27 -7.10 4.40
N GLN A 166 1.63 -8.13 4.96
CA GLN A 166 2.21 -9.49 4.94
C GLN A 166 2.42 -9.99 3.50
N PRO A 167 1.38 -10.03 2.63
CA PRO A 167 1.61 -10.36 1.23
C PRO A 167 2.54 -9.36 0.53
N ALA A 168 2.49 -8.06 0.86
CA ALA A 168 3.40 -7.10 0.27
C ALA A 168 4.88 -7.34 0.67
N LEU A 169 5.16 -8.01 1.77
CA LEU A 169 6.49 -8.42 2.18
C LEU A 169 6.84 -9.80 1.63
N TYR A 170 6.00 -10.79 1.93
CA TYR A 170 6.33 -12.20 1.70
C TYR A 170 6.07 -12.68 0.26
N ALA A 171 5.33 -11.92 -0.58
CA ALA A 171 5.28 -12.21 -2.00
C ALA A 171 6.66 -12.09 -2.70
N SER A 172 7.65 -11.49 -2.03
CA SER A 172 9.04 -11.45 -2.49
C SER A 172 9.79 -12.79 -2.29
N MET A 173 9.27 -13.71 -1.48
CA MET A 173 9.92 -15.00 -1.23
C MET A 173 9.87 -15.86 -2.48
N LYS A 174 11.05 -16.34 -2.94
CA LYS A 174 11.16 -17.20 -4.13
C LYS A 174 10.38 -18.51 -3.96
N ARG A 175 10.32 -19.06 -2.73
CA ARG A 175 9.51 -20.24 -2.42
C ARG A 175 8.04 -19.98 -2.73
N PHE A 176 7.46 -18.87 -2.26
CA PHE A 176 6.05 -18.53 -2.48
C PHE A 176 5.75 -18.23 -3.95
N GLN A 177 6.70 -17.58 -4.64
CA GLN A 177 6.57 -17.36 -6.08
C GLN A 177 6.55 -18.67 -6.88
N ARG A 178 7.44 -19.62 -6.54
CA ARG A 178 7.44 -20.96 -7.19
C ARG A 178 6.16 -21.72 -6.97
N MET A 179 5.57 -21.62 -5.76
CA MET A 179 4.36 -22.36 -5.38
C MET A 179 3.08 -21.75 -5.97
N HIS A 180 2.96 -20.44 -5.97
CA HIS A 180 1.68 -19.75 -6.19
C HIS A 180 1.75 -18.60 -7.21
N GLY A 181 2.94 -18.12 -7.52
CA GLY A 181 3.15 -17.00 -8.43
C GLY A 181 2.91 -17.35 -9.90
N PRO A 182 2.62 -16.35 -10.75
CA PRO A 182 2.52 -16.56 -12.18
C PRO A 182 3.92 -16.81 -12.77
N LEU A 183 4.01 -17.79 -13.67
CA LEU A 183 5.28 -18.20 -14.26
C LEU A 183 5.98 -17.04 -15.00
N GLY A 184 7.25 -16.81 -14.65
CA GLY A 184 8.10 -15.80 -15.29
C GLY A 184 7.71 -14.35 -15.02
N LYS A 185 6.88 -14.08 -14.01
CA LYS A 185 6.45 -12.73 -13.63
C LYS A 185 6.71 -12.50 -12.15
N GLU A 186 7.16 -11.30 -11.82
CA GLU A 186 7.37 -10.85 -10.44
C GLU A 186 7.05 -9.36 -10.32
N PHE A 187 6.78 -8.92 -9.10
CA PHE A 187 6.64 -7.49 -8.83
C PHE A 187 7.99 -6.78 -8.95
N ALA A 188 7.99 -5.56 -9.47
CA ALA A 188 9.17 -4.72 -9.61
C ALA A 188 9.68 -4.17 -8.28
N ALA A 189 8.80 -4.05 -7.27
CA ALA A 189 9.11 -3.56 -5.94
C ALA A 189 8.05 -3.98 -4.92
N TYR A 190 8.42 -3.96 -3.63
CA TYR A 190 7.55 -4.31 -2.50
C TYR A 190 7.57 -3.20 -1.45
N ILE A 191 6.37 -2.76 -1.02
CA ILE A 191 6.17 -1.59 -0.15
C ILE A 191 5.24 -1.96 1.02
N PRO A 192 5.71 -2.72 2.01
CA PRO A 192 4.91 -3.08 3.18
C PRO A 192 4.87 -1.96 4.23
N PHE A 193 3.67 -1.57 4.66
CA PHE A 193 3.40 -0.60 5.71
C PHE A 193 2.99 -1.29 7.01
N TYR A 194 3.68 -0.98 8.10
CA TYR A 194 3.46 -1.54 9.44
C TYR A 194 3.13 -3.03 9.41
N ALA A 195 4.04 -3.78 8.74
CA ALA A 195 3.89 -5.21 8.53
C ALA A 195 4.07 -6.01 9.82
N PRO A 196 3.24 -7.02 10.09
CA PRO A 196 3.49 -7.96 11.17
C PRO A 196 4.59 -8.97 10.77
N CYS A 197 5.85 -8.65 11.10
CA CYS A 197 7.02 -9.47 10.78
C CYS A 197 7.31 -10.58 11.82
N GLY A 198 6.41 -10.83 12.76
CA GLY A 198 6.64 -11.73 13.90
C GLY A 198 6.52 -13.23 13.60
N THR A 199 6.40 -13.62 12.34
CA THR A 199 6.37 -15.03 11.92
C THR A 199 7.61 -15.34 11.08
N THR A 200 8.37 -16.36 11.49
CA THR A 200 9.50 -16.89 10.70
C THR A 200 9.00 -18.02 9.81
N TYR A 201 9.13 -17.87 8.51
CA TYR A 201 8.79 -18.89 7.52
C TYR A 201 10.05 -19.65 7.09
N ALA A 202 9.87 -20.88 6.62
CA ALA A 202 10.96 -21.62 5.98
C ALA A 202 11.44 -20.86 4.73
N ASP A 203 12.76 -20.77 4.55
CA ASP A 203 13.41 -20.05 3.46
C ASP A 203 13.05 -18.54 3.36
N ASP A 204 12.66 -17.90 4.49
CA ASP A 204 12.26 -16.49 4.51
C ASP A 204 13.37 -15.49 4.16
N GLU A 205 14.61 -15.96 4.00
CA GLU A 205 15.74 -15.17 3.53
C GLU A 205 16.02 -15.33 2.02
N ASP A 206 15.42 -16.33 1.35
CA ASP A 206 15.54 -16.55 -0.10
C ASP A 206 14.50 -15.70 -0.85
N LEU A 207 14.80 -14.42 -0.97
CA LEU A 207 13.95 -13.45 -1.64
C LEU A 207 14.41 -13.20 -3.08
N THR A 208 13.49 -12.66 -3.89
CA THR A 208 13.83 -12.08 -5.19
C THR A 208 14.85 -10.94 -5.03
N ASP A 209 15.44 -10.51 -6.15
CA ASP A 209 16.42 -9.42 -6.14
C ASP A 209 15.76 -8.03 -6.33
N LYS A 210 14.42 -7.97 -6.16
CA LYS A 210 13.68 -6.71 -6.24
C LYS A 210 13.72 -5.92 -4.93
N PRO A 211 13.75 -4.60 -4.99
CA PRO A 211 13.87 -3.76 -3.80
C PRO A 211 12.64 -3.84 -2.89
N ILE A 212 12.87 -3.86 -1.59
CA ILE A 212 11.84 -3.87 -0.55
C ILE A 212 12.03 -2.65 0.34
N ARG A 213 10.98 -1.86 0.54
CA ARG A 213 10.99 -0.69 1.45
C ARG A 213 9.87 -0.81 2.45
N LEU A 214 10.22 -1.14 3.70
CA LEU A 214 9.28 -1.21 4.81
C LEU A 214 9.10 0.19 5.42
N PHE A 215 7.88 0.47 5.89
CA PHE A 215 7.50 1.73 6.54
C PHE A 215 6.79 1.41 7.86
N HIS A 216 7.35 1.87 9.00
CA HIS A 216 6.87 1.41 10.30
C HIS A 216 6.99 2.49 11.38
N GLY A 217 5.96 2.62 12.23
CA GLY A 217 6.01 3.47 13.41
C GLY A 217 6.73 2.79 14.58
N THR A 218 7.56 3.53 15.33
CA THR A 218 8.31 2.92 16.44
C THR A 218 7.46 2.68 17.70
N ALA A 219 6.29 3.32 17.80
CA ALA A 219 5.33 3.13 18.89
C ALA A 219 4.15 2.24 18.50
N ASP A 220 4.29 1.47 17.42
CA ASP A 220 3.26 0.52 16.98
C ASP A 220 3.08 -0.60 18.01
N ASP A 221 1.94 -0.60 18.69
CA ASP A 221 1.55 -1.58 19.70
C ASP A 221 0.63 -2.69 19.17
N TYR A 222 0.31 -2.65 17.87
CA TYR A 222 -0.44 -3.70 17.18
C TYR A 222 0.51 -4.71 16.49
N ALA A 223 1.45 -4.20 15.72
CA ALA A 223 2.50 -4.96 15.06
C ALA A 223 3.85 -4.31 15.39
N PRO A 224 4.53 -4.68 16.49
CA PRO A 224 5.76 -4.02 16.91
C PRO A 224 6.84 -4.05 15.82
N VAL A 225 7.61 -2.98 15.71
CA VAL A 225 8.66 -2.84 14.70
C VAL A 225 9.87 -3.75 14.94
N ALA A 226 10.11 -4.19 16.17
CA ALA A 226 11.31 -4.96 16.53
C ALA A 226 11.50 -6.26 15.72
N PRO A 227 10.47 -7.09 15.45
CA PRO A 227 10.62 -8.23 14.56
C PRO A 227 11.00 -7.83 13.12
N CYS A 228 10.47 -6.70 12.61
CA CYS A 228 10.85 -6.21 11.27
C CYS A 228 12.31 -5.76 11.23
N ARG A 229 12.83 -5.11 12.29
CA ARG A 229 14.27 -4.78 12.38
C ARG A 229 15.13 -6.03 12.29
N ALA A 230 14.82 -7.04 13.10
CA ALA A 230 15.57 -8.29 13.12
C ALA A 230 15.53 -8.99 11.74
N TYR A 231 14.37 -9.01 11.09
CA TYR A 231 14.22 -9.61 9.77
C TYR A 231 15.00 -8.83 8.71
N VAL A 232 14.89 -7.51 8.67
CA VAL A 232 15.62 -6.66 7.72
C VAL A 232 17.13 -6.80 7.87
N GLU A 233 17.64 -6.86 9.09
CA GLU A 233 19.09 -7.08 9.32
C GLU A 233 19.53 -8.45 8.80
N ARG A 234 18.76 -9.53 9.01
CA ARG A 234 19.07 -10.84 8.42
C ARG A 234 19.10 -10.77 6.88
N LEU A 235 18.14 -10.09 6.27
CA LEU A 235 18.11 -9.93 4.80
C LEU A 235 19.29 -9.12 4.26
N LYS A 236 19.71 -8.06 4.96
CA LYS A 236 20.90 -7.28 4.59
C LYS A 236 22.17 -8.11 4.62
N THR A 237 22.33 -9.02 5.61
CA THR A 237 23.50 -9.93 5.66
C THR A 237 23.54 -10.88 4.46
N LYS A 238 22.40 -11.13 3.81
CA LYS A 238 22.28 -11.91 2.56
C LYS A 238 22.41 -11.04 1.30
N GLY A 239 22.77 -9.76 1.45
CA GLY A 239 22.94 -8.85 0.32
C GLY A 239 21.62 -8.44 -0.36
N LYS A 240 20.46 -8.57 0.31
CA LYS A 240 19.17 -8.17 -0.26
C LYS A 240 19.00 -6.64 -0.19
N ASP A 241 18.42 -6.05 -1.24
CA ASP A 241 18.05 -4.62 -1.27
C ASP A 241 16.78 -4.39 -0.46
N VAL A 242 16.95 -4.32 0.85
CA VAL A 242 15.88 -4.09 1.81
C VAL A 242 16.20 -2.93 2.74
N GLN A 243 15.20 -2.08 2.99
CA GLN A 243 15.32 -0.94 3.91
C GLN A 243 14.07 -0.86 4.79
N LEU A 244 14.28 -0.59 6.08
CA LEU A 244 13.23 -0.23 7.03
C LEU A 244 13.28 1.28 7.28
N ASN A 245 12.19 1.97 6.98
CA ASN A 245 11.99 3.38 7.28
C ASN A 245 11.16 3.46 8.57
N GLU A 246 11.76 3.97 9.63
CA GLU A 246 11.14 4.04 10.93
C GLU A 246 10.71 5.48 11.27
N TYR A 247 9.50 5.62 11.83
CA TYR A 247 8.93 6.90 12.23
C TYR A 247 8.81 6.96 13.74
N ALA A 248 9.63 7.80 14.36
CA ALA A 248 9.75 7.90 15.81
C ALA A 248 8.42 8.35 16.45
N GLY A 249 7.88 7.57 17.39
CA GLY A 249 6.64 7.85 18.11
C GLY A 249 5.35 7.56 17.32
N ALA A 250 5.42 7.28 16.03
CA ALA A 250 4.23 6.93 15.24
C ALA A 250 3.71 5.53 15.63
N GLY A 251 2.39 5.38 15.66
CA GLY A 251 1.69 4.14 15.97
C GLY A 251 1.28 3.35 14.73
N HIS A 252 0.43 2.34 14.94
CA HIS A 252 -0.18 1.57 13.86
C HIS A 252 -1.14 2.44 13.05
N VAL A 253 -1.16 2.31 11.71
CA VAL A 253 -1.98 3.11 10.79
C VAL A 253 -1.65 4.61 10.86
N PHE A 254 -0.36 4.95 11.02
CA PHE A 254 0.10 6.35 11.12
C PHE A 254 -0.26 7.21 9.88
N ASP A 255 -0.59 6.60 8.76
CA ASP A 255 -1.05 7.25 7.53
C ASP A 255 -2.58 7.38 7.42
N GLY A 256 -3.32 6.87 8.40
CA GLY A 256 -4.78 6.85 8.41
C GLY A 256 -5.40 8.13 8.95
N GLN A 257 -5.70 9.10 8.11
CA GLN A 257 -6.23 10.42 8.52
C GLN A 257 -7.56 10.36 9.30
N ALA A 258 -8.31 9.26 9.18
CA ALA A 258 -9.52 9.03 10.00
C ALA A 258 -9.21 8.85 11.50
N PHE A 259 -7.96 8.56 11.85
CA PHE A 259 -7.52 8.29 13.23
C PHE A 259 -6.72 9.45 13.85
N ARG A 260 -7.04 10.71 13.48
CA ARG A 260 -6.45 11.91 14.13
C ARG A 260 -6.67 11.94 15.63
N LYS A 261 -7.75 11.32 16.12
CA LYS A 261 -7.90 10.92 17.52
C LYS A 261 -7.54 9.45 17.64
N PRO A 262 -6.53 9.09 18.44
CA PRO A 262 -6.18 7.69 18.64
C PRO A 262 -7.38 6.85 19.05
N LEU A 263 -7.51 5.66 18.44
CA LEU A 263 -8.61 4.73 18.71
C LEU A 263 -8.03 3.41 19.21
N LYS A 264 -8.41 3.06 20.45
CA LYS A 264 -8.13 1.75 21.00
C LYS A 264 -9.14 0.72 20.48
N LEU A 265 -8.63 -0.35 19.89
CA LEU A 265 -9.43 -1.41 19.30
C LEU A 265 -9.64 -2.53 20.33
N GLU A 266 -10.54 -2.32 21.29
CA GLU A 266 -10.70 -3.14 22.52
C GLU A 266 -10.83 -4.66 22.25
N LYS A 267 -11.44 -5.05 21.11
CA LYS A 267 -11.70 -6.44 20.74
C LYS A 267 -10.70 -7.00 19.73
N ALA A 268 -9.78 -6.18 19.24
CA ALA A 268 -8.82 -6.63 18.23
C ALA A 268 -7.71 -7.45 18.87
N PRO A 269 -7.49 -8.71 18.44
CA PRO A 269 -6.36 -9.49 18.91
C PRO A 269 -5.06 -9.00 18.24
N THR A 270 -3.98 -9.00 19.01
CA THR A 270 -2.63 -8.76 18.54
C THR A 270 -1.70 -9.90 18.92
N THR A 271 -0.79 -10.25 18.05
CA THR A 271 0.25 -11.27 18.28
C THR A 271 1.59 -10.65 18.70
N ARG A 272 1.57 -9.43 19.25
CA ARG A 272 2.79 -8.65 19.60
C ARG A 272 3.72 -9.33 20.59
N GLN A 273 3.20 -10.25 21.41
CA GLN A 273 3.98 -11.04 22.36
C GLN A 273 4.24 -12.48 21.88
N CYS A 274 3.74 -12.83 20.69
CA CYS A 274 3.92 -14.15 20.13
C CYS A 274 5.20 -14.24 19.29
N GLU A 275 5.92 -15.32 19.45
CA GLU A 275 6.98 -15.72 18.55
C GLU A 275 6.44 -16.88 17.70
N LEU A 276 6.20 -16.62 16.42
CA LEU A 276 5.58 -17.60 15.54
C LEU A 276 6.61 -18.12 14.53
N ALA A 277 6.51 -19.40 14.21
CA ALA A 277 7.36 -20.02 13.22
C ALA A 277 6.59 -21.05 12.41
N GLU A 278 6.97 -21.20 11.14
CA GLU A 278 6.56 -22.34 10.34
C GLU A 278 7.28 -23.59 10.84
N ALA A 279 6.53 -24.63 11.18
CA ALA A 279 7.03 -25.95 11.50
C ALA A 279 6.86 -26.87 10.30
N GLN A 280 7.18 -28.18 10.50
CA GLN A 280 6.96 -29.21 9.51
C GLN A 280 5.50 -29.21 9.03
N ASP A 281 5.29 -29.60 7.78
CA ASP A 281 3.98 -29.70 7.13
C ASP A 281 3.20 -28.34 7.07
N GLY A 282 3.92 -27.21 7.05
CA GLY A 282 3.34 -25.89 6.90
C GLY A 282 2.50 -25.41 8.09
N VAL A 283 2.63 -26.06 9.24
CA VAL A 283 1.92 -25.64 10.44
C VAL A 283 2.62 -24.43 11.06
N VAL A 284 1.89 -23.35 11.28
CA VAL A 284 2.40 -22.22 12.07
C VAL A 284 2.25 -22.55 13.55
N ILE A 285 3.37 -22.54 14.27
CA ILE A 285 3.44 -22.85 15.70
C ILE A 285 3.82 -21.62 16.52
N ASN A 286 3.44 -21.62 17.78
CA ASN A 286 4.07 -20.76 18.78
C ASN A 286 5.46 -21.34 19.09
N ALA A 287 6.52 -20.60 18.75
CA ALA A 287 7.90 -21.09 18.86
C ALA A 287 8.34 -21.40 20.30
N LYS A 288 7.68 -20.80 21.31
CA LYS A 288 7.94 -21.08 22.74
C LYS A 288 7.29 -22.39 23.20
N THR A 289 6.03 -22.59 22.87
CA THR A 289 5.28 -23.78 23.34
C THR A 289 5.42 -24.97 22.42
N LYS A 290 5.88 -24.77 21.17
CA LYS A 290 5.96 -25.77 20.09
C LYS A 290 4.60 -26.36 19.69
N GLN A 291 3.49 -25.71 20.11
CA GLN A 291 2.14 -26.13 19.75
C GLN A 291 1.64 -25.34 18.52
N PRO A 292 0.72 -25.86 17.72
CA PRO A 292 0.04 -25.13 16.67
C PRO A 292 -0.54 -23.81 17.23
N PHE A 293 -0.23 -22.72 16.56
CA PHE A 293 -0.69 -21.40 16.99
C PHE A 293 -2.19 -21.23 16.77
N THR A 294 -2.85 -20.68 17.77
CA THR A 294 -4.23 -20.21 17.70
C THR A 294 -4.37 -18.81 18.33
N TYR A 295 -5.44 -18.09 18.00
CA TYR A 295 -5.72 -16.82 18.68
C TYR A 295 -6.21 -16.98 20.14
N ALA A 296 -6.29 -18.22 20.65
CA ALA A 296 -6.51 -18.52 22.06
C ALA A 296 -5.21 -18.69 22.86
N ASP A 297 -4.03 -18.62 22.21
CA ASP A 297 -2.74 -18.73 22.87
C ASP A 297 -2.53 -17.61 23.87
N SER A 298 -1.86 -17.91 24.97
CA SER A 298 -1.60 -16.96 26.07
C SER A 298 -0.73 -15.76 25.66
N CYS A 299 -0.03 -15.82 24.53
CA CYS A 299 0.73 -14.69 23.96
C CYS A 299 -0.13 -13.70 23.19
N VAL A 300 -1.38 -14.03 22.90
CA VAL A 300 -2.32 -13.13 22.24
C VAL A 300 -2.85 -12.11 23.24
N GLU A 301 -2.72 -10.84 22.89
CA GLU A 301 -3.26 -9.73 23.66
C GLU A 301 -4.37 -9.03 22.88
N TYR A 302 -5.08 -8.12 23.54
CA TYR A 302 -6.19 -7.36 22.95
C TYR A 302 -6.02 -5.87 23.20
N GLY A 303 -6.69 -5.06 22.39
CA GLY A 303 -6.77 -3.63 22.61
C GLY A 303 -5.54 -2.84 22.12
N PRO A 304 -4.99 -3.13 20.94
CA PRO A 304 -4.00 -2.25 20.33
C PRO A 304 -4.62 -0.92 19.92
N THR A 305 -3.76 0.08 19.67
CA THR A 305 -4.16 1.42 19.29
C THR A 305 -3.82 1.69 17.84
N VAL A 306 -4.72 2.36 17.11
CA VAL A 306 -4.47 2.98 15.82
C VAL A 306 -4.49 4.49 15.93
N ALA A 307 -3.54 5.17 15.30
CA ALA A 307 -3.42 6.62 15.38
C ALA A 307 -2.74 7.20 14.15
N PHE A 308 -3.28 8.32 13.65
CA PHE A 308 -2.64 9.11 12.62
C PHE A 308 -1.47 9.92 13.20
N ASP A 309 -0.37 9.97 12.45
CA ASP A 309 0.77 10.86 12.72
C ASP A 309 1.10 11.67 11.47
N GLU A 310 0.88 12.98 11.52
CA GLU A 310 1.01 13.86 10.37
C GLU A 310 2.44 13.95 9.84
N LYS A 311 3.43 13.93 10.76
CA LYS A 311 4.85 13.96 10.39
C LYS A 311 5.23 12.66 9.68
N ALA A 312 4.93 11.52 10.29
CA ALA A 312 5.20 10.20 9.71
C ALA A 312 4.50 10.02 8.36
N TYR A 313 3.23 10.44 8.26
CA TYR A 313 2.48 10.40 7.01
C TYR A 313 3.15 11.21 5.90
N THR A 314 3.55 12.45 6.20
CA THR A 314 4.18 13.34 5.22
C THR A 314 5.54 12.79 4.75
N GLU A 315 6.37 12.35 5.70
CA GLU A 315 7.69 11.78 5.42
C GLU A 315 7.58 10.45 4.65
N ALA A 316 6.62 9.58 5.01
CA ALA A 316 6.39 8.32 4.33
C ALA A 316 5.91 8.54 2.88
N ARG A 317 4.98 9.47 2.65
CA ARG A 317 4.53 9.81 1.28
C ARG A 317 5.67 10.28 0.41
N LYS A 318 6.54 11.15 0.94
CA LYS A 318 7.73 11.62 0.23
C LYS A 318 8.65 10.44 -0.12
N ALA A 319 9.01 9.62 0.86
CA ALA A 319 9.93 8.50 0.66
C ALA A 319 9.37 7.45 -0.31
N VAL A 320 8.08 7.13 -0.23
CA VAL A 320 7.40 6.22 -1.19
C VAL A 320 7.38 6.83 -2.58
N GLY A 321 7.07 8.13 -2.71
CA GLY A 321 7.05 8.82 -4.00
C GLY A 321 8.41 8.80 -4.69
N GLU A 322 9.47 9.11 -3.96
CA GLU A 322 10.86 9.06 -4.44
C GLU A 322 11.25 7.63 -4.85
N PHE A 323 10.91 6.64 -4.03
CA PHE A 323 11.19 5.22 -4.32
C PHE A 323 10.45 4.72 -5.56
N VAL A 324 9.15 4.97 -5.66
CA VAL A 324 8.33 4.58 -6.82
C VAL A 324 8.79 5.29 -8.08
N ALA A 325 9.09 6.59 -8.00
CA ALA A 325 9.63 7.34 -9.14
C ALA A 325 10.99 6.81 -9.60
N ALA A 326 11.85 6.36 -8.70
CA ALA A 326 13.15 5.79 -9.04
C ALA A 326 13.05 4.37 -9.63
N THR A 327 12.16 3.54 -9.05
CA THR A 327 12.07 2.10 -9.37
C THR A 327 11.20 1.81 -10.60
N LEU A 328 10.11 2.60 -10.78
CA LEU A 328 9.16 2.39 -11.87
C LEU A 328 9.34 3.37 -13.05
N ARG A 329 10.52 3.99 -13.18
CA ARG A 329 10.86 4.79 -14.37
C ARG A 329 10.91 3.92 -15.62
N PRO A 330 10.60 4.53 -16.82
CA PRO A 330 10.77 3.85 -18.10
C PRO A 330 12.21 3.43 -18.36
#